data_4bfd94f80d9679ab356bc9e231b94cc4
#
_entry.id   4bfd94f80d9679ab356bc9e231b94cc4
#
_cell.length_a   1.000
_cell.length_b   1.000
_cell.length_c   1.000
_cell.angle_alpha   90.00
_cell.angle_beta   90.00
_cell.angle_gamma   90.00
#
_symmetry.space_group_name_H-M   'P 1'
#
loop_
_entity.id
_entity.type
_entity.pdbx_description
1 polymer ?
#
loop_
_entity_poly.entity_id
_entity_poly.type
_entity_poly.pdbx_seq_one_letter_code
_entity_poly.pdbx_strand_id
1 'polypeptide(L)'
;VKKSRMKPKIFPKVTGRGEQFYSYPFFKGDTFYSCGNIELFKKLLIWLDKSLWITKDLDTNKMESLCKKFYFEKTMSRLKLFKEKNPNYVYPTKINGQSISSIEELLERIPWNSLYSGIPTFIHGDLQFDNILYNEGIDKFLLIDWRQDFAGETEFGDLNYDLAKLLGGIFINYDYIKKGLF
;
A
#
# COMPACT_ATOMS: atom_id res chain seq x y z
N VAL A 1 6.33 -13.19 7.07
CA VAL A 1 7.00 -14.47 6.83
C VAL A 1 6.32 -15.30 5.74
N LYS A 2 4.95 -15.48 5.73
CA LYS A 2 4.25 -16.29 4.72
C LYS A 2 4.52 -15.80 3.30
N LYS A 3 4.30 -14.53 2.99
CA LYS A 3 4.55 -13.94 1.65
C LYS A 3 6.01 -14.09 1.19
N SER A 4 6.98 -13.88 2.09
CA SER A 4 8.40 -14.07 1.80
C SER A 4 8.74 -15.52 1.37
N ARG A 5 8.06 -16.51 1.94
CA ARG A 5 8.22 -17.92 1.53
C ARG A 5 7.55 -18.21 0.19
N MET A 6 6.41 -17.60 -0.09
CA MET A 6 5.67 -17.79 -1.34
C MET A 6 6.38 -17.15 -2.54
N LYS A 7 7.06 -16.03 -2.32
CA LYS A 7 7.70 -15.23 -3.37
C LYS A 7 9.15 -14.83 -2.99
N PRO A 8 10.08 -15.79 -2.82
CA PRO A 8 11.42 -15.51 -2.28
C PRO A 8 12.33 -14.70 -3.22
N LYS A 9 11.95 -14.53 -4.50
CA LYS A 9 12.67 -13.67 -5.45
C LYS A 9 12.25 -12.20 -5.38
N ILE A 10 11.10 -11.92 -4.76
CA ILE A 10 10.48 -10.59 -4.70
C ILE A 10 10.67 -9.99 -3.30
N PHE A 11 10.47 -10.81 -2.26
CA PHE A 11 10.63 -10.44 -0.86
C PHE A 11 11.93 -11.00 -0.28
N PRO A 12 12.55 -10.32 0.68
CA PRO A 12 13.74 -10.84 1.33
C PRO A 12 13.44 -12.16 2.06
N LYS A 13 14.41 -13.08 2.01
CA LYS A 13 14.34 -14.33 2.77
C LYS A 13 14.51 -14.02 4.26
N VAL A 14 13.47 -14.28 5.06
CA VAL A 14 13.55 -14.16 6.52
C VAL A 14 14.50 -15.24 7.06
N THR A 15 15.56 -14.80 7.76
CA THR A 15 16.62 -15.67 8.30
C THR A 15 16.54 -15.82 9.83
N GLY A 16 15.93 -14.86 10.52
CA GLY A 16 15.70 -14.92 11.95
C GLY A 16 14.28 -14.50 12.31
N ARG A 17 13.74 -15.07 13.39
CA ARG A 17 12.41 -14.74 13.92
C ARG A 17 12.40 -14.80 15.43
N GLY A 18 11.94 -13.72 16.06
CA GLY A 18 11.55 -13.64 17.47
C GLY A 18 10.03 -13.47 17.62
N GLU A 19 9.57 -13.26 18.84
CA GLU A 19 8.15 -12.99 19.12
C GLU A 19 7.68 -11.67 18.51
N GLN A 20 8.52 -10.64 18.56
CA GLN A 20 8.19 -9.28 18.16
C GLN A 20 9.00 -8.77 16.96
N PHE A 21 9.91 -9.57 16.42
CA PHE A 21 10.75 -9.16 15.29
C PHE A 21 11.03 -10.30 14.33
N TYR A 22 11.44 -9.96 13.14
CA TYR A 22 12.07 -10.86 12.18
C TYR A 22 13.26 -10.15 11.53
N SER A 23 14.23 -10.91 11.04
CA SER A 23 15.41 -10.41 10.37
C SER A 23 15.61 -11.04 9.02
N TYR A 24 16.24 -10.30 8.13
CA TYR A 24 16.65 -10.75 6.79
C TYR A 24 17.97 -10.05 6.43
N PRO A 25 18.75 -10.62 5.49
CA PRO A 25 20.00 -10.01 5.04
C PRO A 25 19.76 -8.61 4.46
N PHE A 26 20.67 -7.70 4.77
CA PHE A 26 20.63 -6.36 4.20
C PHE A 26 20.73 -6.44 2.66
N PHE A 27 19.82 -5.75 1.99
CA PHE A 27 19.87 -5.60 0.54
C PHE A 27 20.49 -4.24 0.18
N LYS A 28 21.65 -4.27 -0.47
CA LYS A 28 22.31 -3.05 -0.93
C LYS A 28 21.57 -2.52 -2.16
N GLY A 29 20.72 -1.52 -1.95
CA GLY A 29 19.93 -0.88 -2.99
C GLY A 29 19.33 0.43 -2.47
N ASP A 30 18.93 1.29 -3.39
CA ASP A 30 18.29 2.55 -3.09
C ASP A 30 16.76 2.43 -3.11
N THR A 31 16.06 3.26 -2.34
CA THR A 31 14.59 3.34 -2.42
C THR A 31 14.18 3.91 -3.77
N PHE A 32 13.00 3.53 -4.23
CA PHE A 32 12.50 4.04 -5.51
C PHE A 32 12.29 5.57 -5.49
N TYR A 33 12.11 6.19 -4.32
CA TYR A 33 12.15 7.66 -4.20
C TYR A 33 13.51 8.26 -4.57
N SER A 34 14.60 7.57 -4.29
CA SER A 34 15.95 8.06 -4.51
C SER A 34 16.46 7.81 -5.93
N CYS A 35 16.15 6.65 -6.51
CA CYS A 35 16.69 6.21 -7.81
C CYS A 35 15.66 6.18 -8.93
N GLY A 36 14.36 6.35 -8.62
CA GLY A 36 13.29 6.22 -9.60
C GLY A 36 13.32 7.30 -10.70
N ASN A 37 13.14 6.83 -11.91
CA ASN A 37 12.90 7.65 -13.09
C ASN A 37 11.87 6.96 -14.00
N ILE A 38 11.47 7.60 -15.08
CA ILE A 38 10.38 7.11 -15.93
C ILE A 38 10.68 5.73 -16.55
N GLU A 39 11.93 5.50 -16.98
CA GLU A 39 12.32 4.22 -17.58
C GLU A 39 12.38 3.11 -16.54
N LEU A 40 12.93 3.40 -15.36
CA LEU A 40 12.94 2.47 -14.24
C LEU A 40 11.53 2.17 -13.74
N PHE A 41 10.61 3.15 -13.77
CA PHE A 41 9.20 2.94 -13.41
C PHE A 41 8.48 2.01 -14.41
N LYS A 42 8.69 2.18 -15.70
CA LYS A 42 8.17 1.24 -16.72
C LYS A 42 8.69 -0.19 -16.47
N LYS A 43 9.99 -0.31 -16.20
CA LYS A 43 10.61 -1.58 -15.87
C LYS A 43 10.02 -2.20 -14.60
N LEU A 44 9.81 -1.39 -13.57
CA LEU A 44 9.16 -1.81 -12.33
C LEU A 44 7.75 -2.38 -12.59
N LEU A 45 6.93 -1.67 -13.36
CA LEU A 45 5.55 -2.13 -13.68
C LEU A 45 5.56 -3.47 -14.40
N ILE A 46 6.43 -3.64 -15.41
CA ILE A 46 6.59 -4.91 -16.12
C ILE A 46 7.05 -6.03 -15.17
N TRP A 47 7.96 -5.71 -14.26
CA TRP A 47 8.44 -6.69 -13.29
C TRP A 47 7.38 -7.08 -12.27
N LEU A 48 6.59 -6.14 -11.78
CA LEU A 48 5.48 -6.38 -10.85
C LEU A 48 4.39 -7.23 -11.51
N ASP A 49 4.00 -6.92 -12.74
CA ASP A 49 3.03 -7.67 -13.52
C ASP A 49 3.44 -9.13 -13.67
N LYS A 50 4.69 -9.40 -14.08
CA LYS A 50 5.20 -10.76 -14.29
C LYS A 50 5.47 -11.53 -13.01
N SER A 51 5.79 -10.85 -11.91
CA SER A 51 6.36 -11.49 -10.73
C SER A 51 5.46 -11.47 -9.51
N LEU A 52 4.81 -10.33 -9.24
CA LEU A 52 4.00 -10.11 -8.04
C LEU A 52 2.52 -10.34 -8.33
N TRP A 53 1.96 -9.62 -9.29
CA TRP A 53 0.53 -9.52 -9.51
C TRP A 53 -0.03 -10.74 -10.23
N ILE A 54 -0.24 -11.80 -9.46
CA ILE A 54 -0.85 -13.03 -9.97
C ILE A 54 -2.32 -13.02 -9.59
N THR A 55 -3.17 -12.83 -10.58
CA THR A 55 -4.63 -12.86 -10.42
C THR A 55 -5.08 -14.23 -9.95
N LYS A 56 -6.04 -14.26 -9.05
CA LYS A 56 -6.68 -15.47 -8.55
C LYS A 56 -8.13 -15.52 -9.01
N ASP A 57 -8.58 -16.70 -9.38
CA ASP A 57 -10.00 -16.95 -9.54
C ASP A 57 -10.64 -17.02 -8.15
N LEU A 58 -11.60 -16.14 -7.92
CA LEU A 58 -12.28 -15.99 -6.64
C LEU A 58 -13.74 -15.63 -6.87
N ASP A 59 -14.61 -16.18 -6.04
CA ASP A 59 -16.01 -15.79 -5.99
C ASP A 59 -16.17 -14.27 -5.80
N THR A 60 -16.98 -13.65 -6.66
CA THR A 60 -17.20 -12.19 -6.69
C THR A 60 -17.75 -11.68 -5.37
N ASN A 61 -18.70 -12.40 -4.75
CA ASN A 61 -19.30 -11.98 -3.47
C ASN A 61 -18.26 -11.99 -2.34
N LYS A 62 -17.36 -12.99 -2.38
CA LYS A 62 -16.25 -13.04 -1.41
C LYS A 62 -15.33 -11.84 -1.57
N MET A 63 -14.95 -11.49 -2.80
CA MET A 63 -14.09 -10.35 -3.06
C MET A 63 -14.77 -9.04 -2.66
N GLU A 64 -16.04 -8.86 -3.00
CA GLU A 64 -16.84 -7.70 -2.60
C GLU A 64 -16.88 -7.55 -1.07
N SER A 65 -17.14 -8.62 -0.33
CA SER A 65 -17.14 -8.62 1.13
C SER A 65 -15.80 -8.19 1.71
N LEU A 66 -14.68 -8.67 1.16
CA LEU A 66 -13.34 -8.32 1.61
C LEU A 66 -13.02 -6.84 1.32
N CYS A 67 -13.36 -6.34 0.14
CA CYS A 67 -13.19 -4.94 -0.22
C CYS A 67 -14.04 -4.02 0.68
N LYS A 68 -15.29 -4.36 0.93
CA LYS A 68 -16.15 -3.63 1.86
C LYS A 68 -15.55 -3.55 3.26
N LYS A 69 -15.09 -4.68 3.80
CA LYS A 69 -14.37 -4.72 5.08
C LYS A 69 -13.13 -3.85 5.08
N PHE A 70 -12.33 -3.94 4.02
CA PHE A 70 -11.03 -3.27 3.96
C PHE A 70 -11.15 -1.77 3.71
N TYR A 71 -12.01 -1.34 2.80
CA TYR A 71 -12.16 0.07 2.43
C TYR A 71 -13.15 0.80 3.32
N PHE A 72 -14.37 0.29 3.46
CA PHE A 72 -15.44 0.99 4.17
C PHE A 72 -15.38 0.78 5.68
N GLU A 73 -15.55 -0.46 6.14
CA GLU A 73 -15.70 -0.73 7.58
C GLU A 73 -14.46 -0.30 8.38
N LYS A 74 -13.27 -0.56 7.83
CA LYS A 74 -12.01 -0.13 8.45
C LYS A 74 -11.87 1.38 8.49
N THR A 75 -12.28 2.12 7.46
CA THR A 75 -12.26 3.58 7.43
C THR A 75 -13.21 4.14 8.48
N MET A 76 -14.44 3.65 8.52
CA MET A 76 -15.43 4.09 9.52
C MET A 76 -14.98 3.78 10.95
N SER A 77 -14.45 2.59 11.18
CA SER A 77 -13.89 2.18 12.49
C SER A 77 -12.74 3.09 12.94
N ARG A 78 -11.83 3.45 12.04
CA ARG A 78 -10.71 4.37 12.34
C ARG A 78 -11.16 5.78 12.64
N LEU A 79 -12.12 6.30 11.88
CA LEU A 79 -12.70 7.62 12.12
C LEU A 79 -13.44 7.67 13.47
N LYS A 80 -14.20 6.63 13.78
CA LYS A 80 -14.85 6.49 15.10
C LYS A 80 -13.82 6.54 16.22
N LEU A 81 -12.78 5.71 16.13
CA LEU A 81 -11.69 5.66 17.11
C LEU A 81 -10.96 6.99 17.24
N PHE A 82 -10.73 7.69 16.12
CA PHE A 82 -10.11 9.01 16.13
C PHE A 82 -10.97 10.03 16.89
N LYS A 83 -12.27 10.08 16.60
CA LYS A 83 -13.24 10.97 17.31
C LYS A 83 -13.28 10.66 18.79
N GLU A 84 -13.32 9.40 19.18
CA GLU A 84 -13.32 8.96 20.58
C GLU A 84 -12.06 9.39 21.34
N LYS A 85 -10.88 9.26 20.69
CA LYS A 85 -9.58 9.64 21.29
C LYS A 85 -9.31 11.14 21.28
N ASN A 86 -9.99 11.89 20.43
CA ASN A 86 -9.77 13.33 20.25
C ASN A 86 -11.10 14.09 20.29
N PRO A 87 -11.85 14.06 21.42
CA PRO A 87 -13.20 14.62 21.49
C PRO A 87 -13.23 16.16 21.28
N ASN A 88 -12.13 16.83 21.56
CA ASN A 88 -12.00 18.28 21.40
C ASN A 88 -11.35 18.69 20.06
N TYR A 89 -11.10 17.76 19.16
CA TYR A 89 -10.49 18.08 17.86
C TYR A 89 -11.48 18.83 16.97
N VAL A 90 -11.09 20.05 16.57
CA VAL A 90 -11.85 20.86 15.62
C VAL A 90 -11.27 20.65 14.22
N TYR A 91 -12.09 20.15 13.33
CA TYR A 91 -11.68 19.98 11.93
C TYR A 91 -11.51 21.34 11.26
N PRO A 92 -10.42 21.55 10.52
CA PRO A 92 -10.24 22.78 9.77
C PRO A 92 -11.32 22.90 8.70
N THR A 93 -11.84 24.12 8.51
CA THR A 93 -12.76 24.45 7.42
C THR A 93 -12.04 25.05 6.20
N LYS A 94 -10.76 25.36 6.36
CA LYS A 94 -9.89 25.88 5.30
C LYS A 94 -8.51 25.27 5.38
N ILE A 95 -7.91 25.00 4.20
CA ILE A 95 -6.50 24.62 4.02
C ILE A 95 -5.91 25.52 2.96
N ASN A 96 -4.79 26.19 3.24
CA ASN A 96 -4.13 27.15 2.34
C ASN A 96 -5.09 28.24 1.81
N GLY A 97 -5.98 28.72 2.69
CA GLY A 97 -6.97 29.74 2.33
C GLY A 97 -8.19 29.25 1.55
N GLN A 98 -8.20 28.00 1.08
CA GLN A 98 -9.33 27.41 0.36
C GLN A 98 -10.27 26.68 1.33
N SER A 99 -11.57 26.85 1.15
CA SER A 99 -12.59 26.12 1.91
C SER A 99 -12.53 24.63 1.54
N ILE A 100 -12.65 23.79 2.58
CA ILE A 100 -12.67 22.33 2.41
C ILE A 100 -14.01 21.77 2.92
N SER A 101 -14.42 20.66 2.32
CA SER A 101 -15.59 19.90 2.74
C SER A 101 -15.38 19.25 4.11
N SER A 102 -16.47 19.06 4.87
CA SER A 102 -16.44 18.23 6.07
C SER A 102 -16.05 16.78 5.76
N ILE A 103 -15.65 16.04 6.78
CA ILE A 103 -15.33 14.60 6.61
C ILE A 103 -16.56 13.83 6.16
N GLU A 104 -17.73 14.17 6.69
CA GLU A 104 -18.99 13.56 6.32
C GLU A 104 -19.29 13.76 4.83
N GLU A 105 -19.20 14.99 4.33
CA GLU A 105 -19.37 15.29 2.89
C GLU A 105 -18.32 14.60 2.01
N LEU A 106 -17.08 14.49 2.48
CA LEU A 106 -16.04 13.74 1.74
C LEU A 106 -16.36 12.26 1.66
N LEU A 107 -16.84 11.65 2.74
CA LEU A 107 -17.23 10.24 2.78
C LEU A 107 -18.44 9.94 1.88
N GLU A 108 -19.40 10.86 1.79
CA GLU A 108 -20.58 10.73 0.91
C GLU A 108 -20.20 10.76 -0.57
N ARG A 109 -19.13 11.47 -0.93
CA ARG A 109 -18.63 11.55 -2.32
C ARG A 109 -17.82 10.34 -2.76
N ILE A 110 -17.40 9.48 -1.84
CA ILE A 110 -16.65 8.27 -2.19
C ILE A 110 -17.59 7.27 -2.85
N PRO A 111 -17.28 6.79 -4.05
CA PRO A 111 -18.10 5.78 -4.75
C PRO A 111 -17.83 4.38 -4.16
N TRP A 112 -18.29 4.15 -2.94
CA TRP A 112 -18.03 2.93 -2.18
C TRP A 112 -18.33 1.65 -2.97
N ASN A 113 -19.44 1.62 -3.69
CA ASN A 113 -19.84 0.45 -4.49
C ASN A 113 -18.80 0.12 -5.57
N SER A 114 -18.20 1.14 -6.19
CA SER A 114 -17.13 0.91 -7.17
C SER A 114 -15.86 0.35 -6.53
N LEU A 115 -15.58 0.71 -5.26
CA LEU A 115 -14.43 0.18 -4.52
C LEU A 115 -14.63 -1.28 -4.08
N TYR A 116 -15.86 -1.80 -4.09
CA TYR A 116 -16.11 -3.19 -3.73
C TYR A 116 -15.81 -4.17 -4.87
N SER A 117 -15.75 -3.68 -6.11
CA SER A 117 -15.42 -4.49 -7.30
C SER A 117 -13.90 -4.65 -7.47
N GLY A 118 -13.25 -5.22 -6.48
CA GLY A 118 -11.80 -5.41 -6.49
C GLY A 118 -11.34 -6.55 -7.40
N ILE A 119 -10.07 -6.52 -7.81
CA ILE A 119 -9.42 -7.54 -8.64
C ILE A 119 -8.60 -8.46 -7.74
N PRO A 120 -9.02 -9.72 -7.48
CA PRO A 120 -8.33 -10.63 -6.58
C PRO A 120 -6.95 -10.99 -7.11
N THR A 121 -5.91 -10.50 -6.45
CA THR A 121 -4.54 -10.60 -6.92
C THR A 121 -3.60 -10.80 -5.73
N PHE A 122 -2.49 -11.52 -5.94
CA PHE A 122 -1.42 -11.53 -4.94
C PHE A 122 -0.77 -10.14 -4.90
N ILE A 123 -0.93 -9.42 -3.81
CA ILE A 123 -0.50 -8.03 -3.65
C ILE A 123 0.62 -7.88 -2.61
N HIS A 124 1.38 -6.80 -2.70
CA HIS A 124 2.25 -6.31 -1.63
C HIS A 124 1.42 -5.78 -0.46
N GLY A 125 0.45 -4.94 -0.77
CA GLY A 125 -0.49 -4.35 0.16
C GLY A 125 0.01 -3.07 0.86
N ASP A 126 1.23 -2.64 0.57
CA ASP A 126 1.76 -1.34 0.95
C ASP A 126 2.87 -0.90 -0.02
N LEU A 127 2.56 -0.93 -1.32
CA LEU A 127 3.50 -0.76 -2.41
C LEU A 127 3.85 0.73 -2.64
N GLN A 128 4.40 1.35 -1.60
CA GLN A 128 4.94 2.71 -1.65
C GLN A 128 6.39 2.68 -2.16
N PHE A 129 6.85 3.79 -2.70
CA PHE A 129 8.21 3.89 -3.24
C PHE A 129 9.32 3.68 -2.19
N ASP A 130 9.04 3.95 -0.91
CA ASP A 130 9.95 3.62 0.21
C ASP A 130 10.13 2.10 0.39
N ASN A 131 9.12 1.31 0.00
CA ASN A 131 9.10 -0.14 0.16
C ASN A 131 9.61 -0.90 -1.08
N ILE A 132 10.07 -0.17 -2.10
CA ILE A 132 10.63 -0.70 -3.33
C ILE A 132 12.11 -0.35 -3.37
N LEU A 133 12.96 -1.35 -3.26
CA LEU A 133 14.40 -1.20 -3.36
C LEU A 133 14.88 -1.62 -4.76
N TYR A 134 15.84 -0.89 -5.31
CA TYR A 134 16.48 -1.23 -6.55
C TYR A 134 18.01 -1.20 -6.40
N ASN A 135 18.66 -2.26 -6.85
CA ASN A 135 20.10 -2.33 -6.93
C ASN A 135 20.52 -2.29 -8.42
N GLU A 136 21.10 -1.18 -8.84
CA GLU A 136 21.52 -0.94 -10.20
C GLU A 136 22.65 -1.89 -10.63
N GLY A 137 23.60 -2.19 -9.72
CA GLY A 137 24.78 -3.02 -10.04
C GLY A 137 24.46 -4.47 -10.41
N ILE A 138 23.33 -5.00 -9.95
CA ILE A 138 22.83 -6.35 -10.26
C ILE A 138 21.47 -6.35 -10.94
N ASP A 139 20.99 -5.16 -11.30
CA ASP A 139 19.72 -4.94 -11.98
C ASP A 139 18.53 -5.66 -11.32
N LYS A 140 18.31 -5.41 -10.03
CA LYS A 140 17.35 -6.18 -9.24
C LYS A 140 16.48 -5.31 -8.38
N PHE A 141 15.16 -5.56 -8.43
CA PHE A 141 14.19 -5.07 -7.46
C PHE A 141 14.03 -6.01 -6.27
N LEU A 142 13.73 -5.43 -5.10
CA LEU A 142 13.30 -6.15 -3.90
C LEU A 142 12.23 -5.34 -3.19
N LEU A 143 11.18 -6.01 -2.69
CA LEU A 143 10.10 -5.38 -1.94
C LEU A 143 10.22 -5.69 -0.45
N ILE A 144 10.04 -4.66 0.39
CA ILE A 144 10.09 -4.75 1.85
C ILE A 144 8.78 -4.25 2.47
N ASP A 145 8.56 -4.50 3.74
CA ASP A 145 7.40 -4.00 4.52
C ASP A 145 6.01 -4.29 3.91
N TRP A 146 5.85 -5.50 3.39
CA TRP A 146 4.56 -5.96 2.86
C TRP A 146 3.49 -6.08 3.94
N ARG A 147 2.27 -5.77 3.58
CA ARG A 147 1.11 -5.97 4.45
C ARG A 147 0.87 -7.46 4.72
N GLN A 148 0.52 -7.78 5.96
CA GLN A 148 0.30 -9.17 6.37
C GLN A 148 -0.98 -9.76 5.75
N ASP A 149 -2.06 -8.98 5.71
CA ASP A 149 -3.37 -9.41 5.23
C ASP A 149 -4.16 -8.28 4.55
N PHE A 150 -5.19 -8.67 3.82
CA PHE A 150 -6.23 -7.81 3.25
C PHE A 150 -7.58 -8.24 3.85
N ALA A 151 -8.07 -7.51 4.84
CA ALA A 151 -9.29 -7.85 5.60
C ALA A 151 -9.29 -9.29 6.20
N GLY A 152 -8.12 -9.76 6.66
CA GLY A 152 -7.91 -11.11 7.19
C GLY A 152 -7.45 -12.14 6.15
N GLU A 153 -7.55 -11.82 4.84
CA GLU A 153 -7.03 -12.68 3.77
C GLU A 153 -5.52 -12.47 3.59
N THR A 154 -4.74 -13.57 3.58
CA THR A 154 -3.27 -13.51 3.57
C THR A 154 -2.63 -13.85 2.22
N GLU A 155 -3.39 -14.38 1.27
CA GLU A 155 -2.87 -14.89 0.00
C GLU A 155 -3.16 -13.98 -1.18
N PHE A 156 -4.17 -13.12 -1.06
CA PHE A 156 -4.53 -12.15 -2.07
C PHE A 156 -5.14 -10.89 -1.45
N GLY A 157 -5.37 -9.90 -2.27
CA GLY A 157 -6.08 -8.67 -1.96
C GLY A 157 -6.55 -8.03 -3.25
N ASP A 158 -6.79 -6.74 -3.24
CA ASP A 158 -7.21 -6.00 -4.43
C ASP A 158 -6.00 -5.38 -5.15
N LEU A 159 -5.82 -5.68 -6.45
CA LEU A 159 -4.79 -5.06 -7.30
C LEU A 159 -4.86 -3.53 -7.26
N ASN A 160 -6.07 -2.98 -7.28
CA ASN A 160 -6.28 -1.52 -7.25
C ASN A 160 -5.63 -0.87 -6.02
N TYR A 161 -5.52 -1.60 -4.90
CA TYR A 161 -4.85 -1.09 -3.70
C TYR A 161 -3.34 -0.90 -3.89
N ASP A 162 -2.66 -1.86 -4.52
CA ASP A 162 -1.24 -1.71 -4.87
C ASP A 162 -1.03 -0.59 -5.90
N LEU A 163 -1.88 -0.50 -6.92
CA LEU A 163 -1.83 0.58 -7.91
C LEU A 163 -2.04 1.95 -7.29
N ALA A 164 -2.98 2.07 -6.34
CA ALA A 164 -3.22 3.32 -5.61
C ALA A 164 -2.01 3.73 -4.75
N LYS A 165 -1.30 2.76 -4.17
CA LYS A 165 -0.07 3.01 -3.41
C LYS A 165 1.08 3.50 -4.30
N LEU A 166 1.25 2.93 -5.49
CA LEU A 166 2.21 3.40 -6.49
C LEU A 166 1.86 4.81 -6.98
N LEU A 167 0.58 5.05 -7.28
CA LEU A 167 0.10 6.37 -7.70
C LEU A 167 0.36 7.42 -6.62
N GLY A 168 0.13 7.08 -5.35
CA GLY A 168 0.46 7.94 -4.21
C GLY A 168 1.93 8.34 -4.18
N GLY A 169 2.83 7.43 -4.51
CA GLY A 169 4.28 7.69 -4.58
C GLY A 169 4.68 8.69 -5.68
N ILE A 170 3.89 8.79 -6.76
CA ILE A 170 4.11 9.77 -7.83
C ILE A 170 3.75 11.19 -7.36
N PHE A 171 2.65 11.34 -6.61
CA PHE A 171 2.16 12.65 -6.17
C PHE A 171 2.75 13.12 -4.84
N ILE A 172 3.14 12.19 -3.96
CA ILE A 172 3.55 12.49 -2.58
C ILE A 172 4.95 11.92 -2.36
N ASN A 173 5.95 12.81 -2.29
CA ASN A 173 7.29 12.42 -1.91
C ASN A 173 7.49 12.65 -0.41
N TYR A 174 7.48 11.57 0.37
CA TYR A 174 7.64 11.62 1.83
C TYR A 174 9.01 12.18 2.26
N ASP A 175 10.06 12.02 1.47
CA ASP A 175 11.38 12.60 1.76
C ASP A 175 11.34 14.13 1.69
N TYR A 176 10.58 14.69 0.75
CA TYR A 176 10.38 16.14 0.67
C TYR A 176 9.56 16.64 1.86
N ILE A 177 8.52 15.90 2.25
CA ILE A 177 7.71 16.25 3.43
C ILE A 177 8.59 16.24 4.69
N LYS A 178 9.42 15.20 4.91
CA LYS A 178 10.34 15.11 6.05
C LYS A 178 11.36 16.27 6.09
N LYS A 179 11.76 16.77 4.93
CA LYS A 179 12.71 17.88 4.78
C LYS A 179 12.04 19.25 4.77
N GLY A 180 10.71 19.34 4.85
CA GLY A 180 9.95 20.58 4.75
C GLY A 180 10.01 21.23 3.35
N LEU A 181 10.21 20.44 2.30
CA LEU A 181 10.33 20.87 0.90
C LEU A 181 9.01 20.59 0.15
N PHE A 182 7.93 21.33 0.46
CA PHE A 182 6.59 21.21 -0.16
C PHE A 182 5.88 22.55 -0.25
#